data_eaa6035f10d712c224f0ede81e2066f3
#
_entry.id   eaa6035f10d712c224f0ede81e2066f3
#
_cell.length_a   1.000
_cell.length_b   1.000
_cell.length_c   1.000
_cell.angle_alpha   90.00
_cell.angle_beta   90.00
_cell.angle_gamma   90.00
#
_symmetry.space_group_name_H-M   'P 1'
#
loop_
_entity.id
_entity.type
_entity.pdbx_description
1 polymer ?
#
loop_
_entity_poly.entity_id
_entity_poly.type
_entity_poly.pdbx_seq_one_letter_code
_entity_poly.pdbx_strand_id
1 'polypeptide(L)'
;MQKVEELYPKFQTAIEHLQKALNVSFSSALTETFDNLENGKIKVESGAPDKETVAELTEEYRQLDYDNLPRALKVQIFTLLALKAITQDANDYNLMPTPSVVATIIALIWQKIVPTGKKTVVDPAIGTGNLLYSVIRQLIQENHSQNNYNLIGIDNEESLLDLADIGAHLEDLKIDLYCQDALDPWMIEKADVVLSDLPVGYYPLDNNARRFENHAKEGHSFAHTL
;
A
#
# COMPACT_ATOMS: atom_id res chain seq x y z
N MET A 1 -7.84 8.77 18.96
CA MET A 1 -7.41 10.05 18.36
C MET A 1 -6.22 10.64 19.08
N GLN A 2 -6.25 10.96 20.39
CA GLN A 2 -5.11 11.58 21.10
C GLN A 2 -3.75 10.86 20.91
N LYS A 3 -3.69 9.51 20.93
CA LYS A 3 -2.44 8.78 20.73
C LYS A 3 -1.87 8.90 19.32
N VAL A 4 -2.69 8.96 18.28
CA VAL A 4 -2.23 9.18 16.90
C VAL A 4 -1.63 10.58 16.75
N GLU A 5 -2.31 11.61 17.27
CA GLU A 5 -1.85 13.00 17.25
C GLU A 5 -0.50 13.19 17.96
N GLU A 6 -0.23 12.37 18.99
CA GLU A 6 1.04 12.39 19.72
C GLU A 6 2.15 11.63 18.99
N LEU A 7 1.84 10.45 18.45
CA LEU A 7 2.84 9.53 17.89
C LEU A 7 3.20 9.86 16.43
N TYR A 8 2.22 10.27 15.63
CA TYR A 8 2.45 10.56 14.22
C TYR A 8 3.63 11.53 13.99
N PRO A 9 3.76 12.66 14.70
CA PRO A 9 4.90 13.55 14.52
C PRO A 9 6.24 12.89 14.89
N LYS A 10 6.26 12.00 15.89
CA LYS A 10 7.48 11.28 16.29
C LYS A 10 7.94 10.32 15.20
N PHE A 11 7.02 9.53 14.66
CA PHE A 11 7.31 8.66 13.51
C PHE A 11 7.81 9.46 12.31
N GLN A 12 7.10 10.55 11.99
CA GLN A 12 7.49 11.42 10.89
C GLN A 12 8.91 11.97 11.07
N THR A 13 9.26 12.43 12.28
CA THR A 13 10.61 12.96 12.58
C THR A 13 11.67 11.87 12.37
N ALA A 14 11.46 10.67 12.87
CA ALA A 14 12.40 9.57 12.72
C ALA A 14 12.58 9.17 11.24
N ILE A 15 11.50 9.13 10.46
CA ILE A 15 11.53 8.86 9.02
C ILE A 15 12.28 9.97 8.27
N GLU A 16 11.99 11.24 8.56
CA GLU A 16 12.67 12.37 7.92
C GLU A 16 14.15 12.45 8.30
N HIS A 17 14.52 11.99 9.50
CA HIS A 17 15.92 11.86 9.91
C HIS A 17 16.62 10.78 9.08
N LEU A 18 16.04 9.59 8.99
CA LEU A 18 16.59 8.51 8.18
C LEU A 18 16.63 8.89 6.68
N GLN A 19 15.60 9.56 6.17
CA GLN A 19 15.53 10.07 4.80
C GLN A 19 16.74 10.95 4.46
N LYS A 20 17.08 11.88 5.34
CA LYS A 20 18.23 12.79 5.19
C LYS A 20 19.55 12.02 5.26
N ALA A 21 19.66 11.11 6.21
CA ALA A 21 20.89 10.34 6.44
C ALA A 21 21.22 9.43 5.24
N LEU A 22 20.21 8.85 4.61
CA LEU A 22 20.38 7.96 3.46
C LEU A 22 20.26 8.69 2.11
N ASN A 23 19.77 9.93 2.10
CA ASN A 23 19.47 10.70 0.89
C ASN A 23 18.55 9.95 -0.09
N VAL A 24 17.44 9.44 0.43
CA VAL A 24 16.43 8.66 -0.30
C VAL A 24 15.08 9.37 -0.33
N SER A 25 14.07 8.80 -1.01
CA SER A 25 12.69 9.29 -0.99
C SER A 25 12.06 9.10 0.40
N PHE A 26 10.95 9.79 0.67
CA PHE A 26 10.22 9.60 1.93
C PHE A 26 9.62 8.19 2.01
N SER A 27 9.11 7.64 0.89
CA SER A 27 8.61 6.27 0.82
C SER A 27 9.69 5.24 1.17
N SER A 28 10.89 5.37 0.60
CA SER A 28 12.01 4.48 0.90
C SER A 28 12.42 4.56 2.37
N ALA A 29 12.49 5.78 2.93
CA ALA A 29 12.80 5.96 4.35
C ALA A 29 11.69 5.42 5.27
N LEU A 30 10.42 5.53 4.85
CA LEU A 30 9.28 4.96 5.55
C LEU A 30 9.38 3.43 5.59
N THR A 31 9.61 2.79 4.43
CA THR A 31 9.82 1.33 4.33
C THR A 31 10.96 0.87 5.24
N GLU A 32 12.13 1.48 5.10
CA GLU A 32 13.31 1.15 5.91
C GLU A 32 13.06 1.36 7.42
N THR A 33 12.31 2.41 7.81
CA THR A 33 11.98 2.66 9.21
C THR A 33 11.11 1.55 9.79
N PHE A 34 10.08 1.11 9.06
CA PHE A 34 9.22 0.02 9.54
C PHE A 34 9.98 -1.31 9.59
N ASP A 35 10.82 -1.61 8.60
CA ASP A 35 11.69 -2.78 8.62
C ASP A 35 12.64 -2.76 9.82
N ASN A 36 13.24 -1.60 10.12
CA ASN A 36 14.12 -1.43 11.28
C ASN A 36 13.37 -1.65 12.60
N LEU A 37 12.16 -1.14 12.72
CA LEU A 37 11.30 -1.30 13.91
C LEU A 37 10.88 -2.76 14.11
N GLU A 38 10.47 -3.45 13.06
CA GLU A 38 10.07 -4.87 13.12
C GLU A 38 11.28 -5.78 13.44
N ASN A 39 12.45 -5.46 12.88
CA ASN A 39 13.68 -6.24 13.15
C ASN A 39 14.39 -5.84 14.46
N GLY A 40 13.96 -4.79 15.15
CA GLY A 40 14.59 -4.25 16.36
C GLY A 40 16.04 -3.78 16.12
N LYS A 41 16.38 -3.43 14.87
CA LYS A 41 17.75 -3.14 14.45
C LYS A 41 17.78 -2.18 13.28
N ILE A 42 18.57 -1.11 13.38
CA ILE A 42 18.82 -0.19 12.27
C ILE A 42 19.76 -0.84 11.26
N LYS A 43 19.32 -0.93 10.04
CA LYS A 43 20.11 -1.44 8.92
C LYS A 43 21.20 -0.43 8.56
N VAL A 44 22.41 -0.92 8.34
CA VAL A 44 23.56 -0.12 7.89
C VAL A 44 24.15 -0.77 6.65
N GLU A 45 24.08 -0.09 5.52
CA GLU A 45 24.63 -0.56 4.27
C GLU A 45 25.66 0.44 3.73
N SER A 46 26.82 -0.08 3.30
CA SER A 46 27.91 0.75 2.75
C SER A 46 28.36 1.88 3.67
N GLY A 47 28.17 1.74 5.00
CA GLY A 47 28.54 2.73 6.00
C GLY A 47 27.52 3.83 6.25
N ALA A 48 26.32 3.73 5.67
CA ALA A 48 25.21 4.64 5.91
C ALA A 48 24.02 3.87 6.53
N PRO A 49 23.29 4.48 7.49
CA PRO A 49 23.63 5.71 8.18
C PRO A 49 24.92 5.56 9.03
N ASP A 50 25.57 6.67 9.35
CA ASP A 50 26.77 6.64 10.16
C ASP A 50 26.48 6.31 11.65
N LYS A 51 27.54 6.09 12.45
CA LYS A 51 27.38 5.64 13.84
C LYS A 51 26.65 6.66 14.72
N GLU A 52 26.81 7.95 14.49
CA GLU A 52 26.17 9.02 15.25
C GLU A 52 24.67 9.02 14.95
N THR A 53 24.30 9.01 13.68
CA THR A 53 22.90 8.89 13.21
C THR A 53 22.23 7.60 13.71
N VAL A 54 22.93 6.47 13.69
CA VAL A 54 22.40 5.20 14.25
C VAL A 54 22.08 5.35 15.74
N ALA A 55 22.93 6.03 16.51
CA ALA A 55 22.67 6.24 17.94
C ALA A 55 21.44 7.14 18.17
N GLU A 56 21.31 8.22 17.40
CA GLU A 56 20.18 9.14 17.47
C GLU A 56 18.86 8.44 17.06
N LEU A 57 18.84 7.75 15.92
CA LEU A 57 17.68 6.97 15.46
C LEU A 57 17.28 5.88 16.46
N THR A 58 18.26 5.23 17.10
CA THR A 58 17.97 4.22 18.14
C THR A 58 17.20 4.83 19.30
N GLU A 59 17.58 6.04 19.74
CA GLU A 59 16.85 6.74 20.80
C GLU A 59 15.46 7.21 20.33
N GLU A 60 15.34 7.71 19.10
CA GLU A 60 14.05 8.08 18.52
C GLU A 60 13.11 6.86 18.43
N TYR A 61 13.58 5.72 17.93
CA TYR A 61 12.79 4.48 17.84
C TYR A 61 12.39 3.96 19.22
N ARG A 62 13.28 4.05 20.20
CA ARG A 62 12.96 3.70 21.60
C ARG A 62 11.80 4.54 22.15
N GLN A 63 11.72 5.83 21.78
CA GLN A 63 10.65 6.73 22.20
C GLN A 63 9.30 6.46 21.51
N LEU A 64 9.29 5.74 20.37
CA LEU A 64 8.07 5.28 19.72
C LEU A 64 7.37 4.18 20.50
N ASP A 65 8.12 3.40 21.28
CA ASP A 65 7.61 2.25 22.03
C ASP A 65 6.82 1.27 21.13
N TYR A 66 7.35 1.06 19.91
CA TYR A 66 6.65 0.41 18.79
C TYR A 66 6.10 -0.97 19.16
N ASP A 67 6.86 -1.81 19.86
CA ASP A 67 6.45 -3.17 20.21
C ASP A 67 5.19 -3.21 21.08
N ASN A 68 5.01 -2.21 21.94
CA ASN A 68 3.88 -2.10 22.84
C ASN A 68 2.66 -1.38 22.22
N LEU A 69 2.78 -0.90 20.97
CA LEU A 69 1.65 -0.25 20.31
C LEU A 69 0.59 -1.27 19.87
N PRO A 70 -0.70 -0.99 20.13
CA PRO A 70 -1.77 -1.80 19.55
C PRO A 70 -1.71 -1.82 18.01
N ARG A 71 -1.95 -2.99 17.41
CA ARG A 71 -1.96 -3.15 15.94
C ARG A 71 -2.79 -2.07 15.23
N ALA A 72 -4.01 -1.83 15.69
CA ALA A 72 -4.89 -0.83 15.09
C ALA A 72 -4.26 0.58 15.06
N LEU A 73 -3.43 0.91 16.06
CA LEU A 73 -2.72 2.19 16.13
C LEU A 73 -1.54 2.23 15.15
N LYS A 74 -0.78 1.12 15.04
CA LYS A 74 0.29 0.96 14.04
C LYS A 74 -0.27 1.15 12.63
N VAL A 75 -1.37 0.48 12.30
CA VAL A 75 -2.06 0.60 11.00
C VAL A 75 -2.50 2.03 10.73
N GLN A 76 -3.12 2.71 11.70
CA GLN A 76 -3.56 4.11 11.52
C GLN A 76 -2.39 5.06 11.26
N ILE A 77 -1.30 4.94 12.02
CA ILE A 77 -0.10 5.75 11.84
C ILE A 77 0.52 5.47 10.47
N PHE A 78 0.68 4.19 10.12
CA PHE A 78 1.22 3.79 8.83
C PHE A 78 0.39 4.34 7.66
N THR A 79 -0.94 4.22 7.71
CA THR A 79 -1.84 4.73 6.65
C THR A 79 -1.65 6.23 6.43
N LEU A 80 -1.49 7.02 7.50
CA LEU A 80 -1.24 8.46 7.38
C LEU A 80 0.15 8.78 6.81
N LEU A 81 1.16 7.99 7.19
CA LEU A 81 2.53 8.14 6.68
C LEU A 81 2.62 7.72 5.21
N ALA A 82 1.95 6.64 4.82
CA ALA A 82 1.86 6.20 3.43
C ALA A 82 1.14 7.26 2.56
N LEU A 83 0.06 7.87 3.07
CA LEU A 83 -0.58 9.00 2.39
C LEU A 83 0.39 10.18 2.20
N LYS A 84 1.21 10.50 3.22
CA LYS A 84 2.23 11.52 3.10
C LYS A 84 3.30 11.13 2.07
N ALA A 85 3.75 9.86 2.06
CA ALA A 85 4.73 9.35 1.10
C ALA A 85 4.23 9.55 -0.35
N ILE A 86 3.00 9.12 -0.63
CA ILE A 86 2.37 9.30 -1.94
C ILE A 86 2.33 10.77 -2.34
N THR A 87 1.90 11.66 -1.45
CA THR A 87 1.75 13.09 -1.75
C THR A 87 3.07 13.84 -1.87
N GLN A 88 4.11 13.38 -1.20
CA GLN A 88 5.43 14.02 -1.20
C GLN A 88 6.32 13.53 -2.36
N ASP A 89 6.29 12.23 -2.65
CA ASP A 89 7.18 11.60 -3.64
C ASP A 89 6.55 11.53 -5.03
N ALA A 90 5.22 11.61 -5.13
CA ALA A 90 4.53 11.53 -6.41
C ALA A 90 4.72 12.80 -7.24
N ASN A 91 5.26 12.62 -8.44
CA ASN A 91 5.17 13.61 -9.50
C ASN A 91 3.78 13.61 -10.19
N ASP A 92 2.91 12.69 -9.81
CA ASP A 92 1.61 12.47 -10.44
C ASP A 92 0.46 12.70 -9.44
N TYR A 93 -0.44 13.63 -9.76
CA TYR A 93 -1.59 14.02 -8.95
C TYR A 93 -2.69 12.95 -8.86
N ASN A 94 -2.50 11.80 -9.47
CA ASN A 94 -3.52 10.76 -9.63
C ASN A 94 -3.47 9.65 -8.56
N LEU A 95 -2.47 9.68 -7.69
CA LEU A 95 -2.31 8.70 -6.62
C LEU A 95 -3.03 9.18 -5.36
N MET A 96 -4.30 8.86 -5.24
CA MET A 96 -5.06 9.10 -4.00
C MET A 96 -5.51 7.78 -3.38
N PRO A 97 -5.22 7.55 -2.08
CA PRO A 97 -5.71 6.34 -1.43
C PRO A 97 -7.24 6.39 -1.32
N THR A 98 -7.85 5.25 -1.59
CA THR A 98 -9.31 5.09 -1.52
C THR A 98 -9.83 5.42 -0.12
N PRO A 99 -10.84 6.29 0.02
CA PRO A 99 -11.43 6.59 1.32
C PRO A 99 -12.04 5.35 1.98
N SER A 100 -11.89 5.22 3.30
CA SER A 100 -12.38 4.05 4.07
C SER A 100 -13.89 3.82 3.95
N VAL A 101 -14.67 4.87 3.70
CA VAL A 101 -16.11 4.74 3.47
C VAL A 101 -16.43 3.94 2.20
N VAL A 102 -15.62 4.07 1.15
CA VAL A 102 -15.75 3.31 -0.09
C VAL A 102 -15.51 1.83 0.20
N ALA A 103 -14.44 1.50 0.93
CA ALA A 103 -14.16 0.13 1.35
C ALA A 103 -15.33 -0.48 2.16
N THR A 104 -15.97 0.32 3.03
CA THR A 104 -17.15 -0.14 3.79
C THR A 104 -18.32 -0.47 2.88
N ILE A 105 -18.62 0.40 1.90
CA ILE A 105 -19.70 0.15 0.94
C ILE A 105 -19.42 -1.11 0.13
N ILE A 106 -18.18 -1.27 -0.34
CA ILE A 106 -17.77 -2.45 -1.11
C ILE A 106 -17.88 -3.73 -0.28
N ALA A 107 -17.46 -3.72 0.99
CA ALA A 107 -17.60 -4.87 1.87
C ALA A 107 -19.07 -5.27 2.07
N LEU A 108 -19.98 -4.30 2.22
CA LEU A 108 -21.42 -4.55 2.32
C LEU A 108 -22.01 -5.13 1.03
N ILE A 109 -21.57 -4.66 -0.13
CA ILE A 109 -21.95 -5.21 -1.43
C ILE A 109 -21.44 -6.63 -1.56
N TRP A 110 -20.16 -6.86 -1.26
CA TRP A 110 -19.51 -8.17 -1.29
C TRP A 110 -20.33 -9.24 -0.55
N GLN A 111 -20.70 -8.96 0.69
CA GLN A 111 -21.48 -9.89 1.52
C GLN A 111 -22.81 -10.33 0.89
N LYS A 112 -23.38 -9.49 0.02
CA LYS A 112 -24.64 -9.78 -0.64
C LYS A 112 -24.50 -10.54 -1.95
N ILE A 113 -23.40 -10.32 -2.68
CA ILE A 113 -23.26 -10.83 -4.05
C ILE A 113 -22.19 -11.91 -4.21
N VAL A 114 -21.16 -11.94 -3.34
CA VAL A 114 -20.09 -12.92 -3.45
C VAL A 114 -20.44 -14.15 -2.62
N PRO A 115 -20.53 -15.34 -3.23
CA PRO A 115 -20.81 -16.57 -2.50
C PRO A 115 -19.73 -16.87 -1.46
N THR A 116 -20.11 -17.49 -0.35
CA THR A 116 -19.18 -17.94 0.69
C THR A 116 -18.18 -18.98 0.17
N GLY A 117 -17.03 -19.12 0.84
CA GLY A 117 -15.98 -20.07 0.50
C GLY A 117 -14.67 -19.39 0.12
N LYS A 118 -13.67 -20.22 -0.26
CA LYS A 118 -12.37 -19.69 -0.68
C LYS A 118 -12.49 -18.86 -1.95
N LYS A 119 -11.81 -17.72 -1.98
CA LYS A 119 -11.79 -16.77 -3.08
C LYS A 119 -10.37 -16.32 -3.39
N THR A 120 -10.02 -16.30 -4.66
CA THR A 120 -8.87 -15.55 -5.16
C THR A 120 -9.33 -14.14 -5.51
N VAL A 121 -8.78 -13.16 -4.82
CA VAL A 121 -9.12 -11.73 -4.92
C VAL A 121 -7.94 -11.00 -5.50
N VAL A 122 -8.14 -10.29 -6.58
CA VAL A 122 -7.10 -9.54 -7.28
C VAL A 122 -7.42 -8.05 -7.24
N ASP A 123 -6.42 -7.26 -6.84
CA ASP A 123 -6.41 -5.82 -7.08
C ASP A 123 -5.33 -5.49 -8.11
N PRO A 124 -5.72 -5.14 -9.35
CA PRO A 124 -4.78 -4.86 -10.43
C PRO A 124 -4.15 -3.45 -10.39
N ALA A 125 -4.51 -2.63 -9.43
CA ALA A 125 -3.91 -1.31 -9.17
C ALA A 125 -3.88 -1.08 -7.65
N ILE A 126 -3.14 -1.97 -6.95
CA ILE A 126 -3.24 -2.08 -5.50
C ILE A 126 -2.76 -0.83 -4.76
N GLY A 127 -1.84 -0.06 -5.35
CA GLY A 127 -1.23 1.07 -4.67
C GLY A 127 -0.60 0.64 -3.34
N THR A 128 -0.98 1.29 -2.25
CA THR A 128 -0.56 0.93 -0.88
C THR A 128 -1.43 -0.16 -0.22
N GLY A 129 -2.32 -0.80 -0.96
CA GLY A 129 -3.20 -1.85 -0.45
C GLY A 129 -4.41 -1.36 0.37
N ASN A 130 -4.57 -0.05 0.54
CA ASN A 130 -5.57 0.51 1.46
C ASN A 130 -7.01 0.03 1.19
N LEU A 131 -7.44 -0.04 -0.07
CA LEU A 131 -8.77 -0.53 -0.44
C LEU A 131 -8.94 -2.00 -0.08
N LEU A 132 -8.06 -2.85 -0.65
CA LEU A 132 -8.14 -4.30 -0.50
C LEU A 132 -8.10 -4.70 0.98
N TYR A 133 -7.13 -4.19 1.74
CA TYR A 133 -6.97 -4.52 3.16
C TYR A 133 -8.15 -4.05 4.00
N SER A 134 -8.69 -2.86 3.73
CA SER A 134 -9.85 -2.35 4.43
C SER A 134 -11.11 -3.18 4.17
N VAL A 135 -11.33 -3.66 2.95
CA VAL A 135 -12.44 -4.56 2.61
C VAL A 135 -12.27 -5.91 3.30
N ILE A 136 -11.11 -6.54 3.16
CA ILE A 136 -10.83 -7.86 3.73
C ILE A 136 -10.91 -7.82 5.26
N ARG A 137 -10.38 -6.79 5.92
CA ARG A 137 -10.50 -6.62 7.38
C ARG A 137 -11.95 -6.59 7.83
N GLN A 138 -12.83 -5.87 7.13
CA GLN A 138 -14.25 -5.82 7.47
C GLN A 138 -14.93 -7.18 7.30
N LEU A 139 -14.61 -7.89 6.22
CA LEU A 139 -15.14 -9.24 6.01
C LEU A 139 -14.68 -10.22 7.10
N ILE A 140 -13.41 -10.13 7.53
CA ILE A 140 -12.87 -10.97 8.60
C ILE A 140 -13.56 -10.66 9.93
N GLN A 141 -13.80 -9.41 10.27
CA GLN A 141 -14.48 -8.99 11.51
C GLN A 141 -15.92 -9.54 11.62
N GLU A 142 -16.57 -9.80 10.49
CA GLU A 142 -17.93 -10.34 10.44
C GLU A 142 -18.00 -11.88 10.32
N ASN A 143 -17.04 -12.59 10.91
CA ASN A 143 -16.92 -14.06 10.95
C ASN A 143 -16.41 -14.75 9.69
N HIS A 144 -15.75 -14.04 8.78
CA HIS A 144 -15.01 -14.64 7.69
C HIS A 144 -13.58 -14.97 8.16
N SER A 145 -13.10 -16.17 7.87
CA SER A 145 -11.70 -16.52 8.16
C SER A 145 -10.79 -15.91 7.08
N GLN A 146 -9.65 -15.37 7.50
CA GLN A 146 -8.59 -14.93 6.57
C GLN A 146 -8.17 -16.03 5.58
N ASN A 147 -8.19 -17.28 6.03
CA ASN A 147 -7.85 -18.44 5.19
C ASN A 147 -8.83 -18.67 4.01
N ASN A 148 -9.92 -17.92 3.97
CA ASN A 148 -10.86 -17.94 2.85
C ASN A 148 -10.42 -17.04 1.68
N TYR A 149 -9.37 -16.25 1.85
CA TYR A 149 -8.93 -15.29 0.82
C TYR A 149 -7.49 -15.58 0.42
N ASN A 150 -7.29 -15.77 -0.89
CA ASN A 150 -5.99 -15.71 -1.54
C ASN A 150 -5.90 -14.34 -2.19
N LEU A 151 -5.09 -13.46 -1.61
CA LEU A 151 -5.00 -12.06 -2.02
C LEU A 151 -3.85 -11.87 -2.99
N ILE A 152 -4.10 -11.12 -4.04
CA ILE A 152 -3.11 -10.80 -5.06
C ILE A 152 -3.21 -9.32 -5.35
N GLY A 153 -2.07 -8.63 -5.30
CA GLY A 153 -1.94 -7.22 -5.65
C GLY A 153 -0.98 -7.02 -6.81
N ILE A 154 -1.34 -6.16 -7.73
CA ILE A 154 -0.52 -5.79 -8.89
C ILE A 154 -0.39 -4.28 -8.89
N ASP A 155 0.83 -3.78 -9.09
CA ASP A 155 1.11 -2.37 -9.36
C ASP A 155 2.37 -2.28 -10.22
N ASN A 156 2.53 -1.21 -10.98
CA ASN A 156 3.73 -0.97 -11.77
C ASN A 156 4.81 -0.17 -11.01
N GLU A 157 4.46 0.36 -9.83
CA GLU A 157 5.36 1.13 -8.97
C GLU A 157 5.86 0.28 -7.81
N GLU A 158 7.14 -0.11 -7.83
CA GLU A 158 7.77 -0.94 -6.80
C GLU A 158 7.66 -0.28 -5.40
N SER A 159 7.84 1.03 -5.33
CA SER A 159 7.73 1.77 -4.07
C SER A 159 6.34 1.72 -3.42
N LEU A 160 5.28 1.58 -4.21
CA LEU A 160 3.92 1.38 -3.70
C LEU A 160 3.73 -0.05 -3.21
N LEU A 161 4.30 -1.03 -3.90
CA LEU A 161 4.27 -2.43 -3.47
C LEU A 161 5.02 -2.65 -2.16
N ASP A 162 6.16 -1.98 -1.95
CA ASP A 162 6.86 -2.00 -0.67
C ASP A 162 5.97 -1.48 0.47
N LEU A 163 5.24 -0.40 0.23
CA LEU A 163 4.27 0.12 1.21
C LEU A 163 3.08 -0.83 1.38
N ALA A 164 2.62 -1.47 0.31
CA ALA A 164 1.56 -2.47 0.39
C ALA A 164 1.98 -3.68 1.22
N ASP A 165 3.22 -4.16 1.07
CA ASP A 165 3.75 -5.29 1.85
C ASP A 165 3.76 -4.98 3.35
N ILE A 166 4.27 -3.81 3.73
CA ILE A 166 4.21 -3.35 5.13
C ILE A 166 2.77 -3.27 5.63
N GLY A 167 1.87 -2.69 4.83
CA GLY A 167 0.46 -2.59 5.17
C GLY A 167 -0.18 -3.95 5.41
N ALA A 168 0.11 -4.94 4.56
CA ALA A 168 -0.34 -6.32 4.71
C ALA A 168 0.20 -6.95 6.00
N HIS A 169 1.50 -6.78 6.26
CA HIS A 169 2.13 -7.30 7.48
C HIS A 169 1.49 -6.71 8.75
N LEU A 170 1.27 -5.40 8.78
CA LEU A 170 0.60 -4.72 9.91
C LEU A 170 -0.85 -5.19 10.10
N GLU A 171 -1.55 -5.52 9.04
CA GLU A 171 -2.91 -6.07 9.09
C GLU A 171 -2.93 -7.60 9.33
N ASP A 172 -1.76 -8.26 9.37
CA ASP A 172 -1.62 -9.72 9.47
C ASP A 172 -2.26 -10.45 8.28
N LEU A 173 -2.18 -9.85 7.10
CA LEU A 173 -2.70 -10.40 5.86
C LEU A 173 -1.56 -11.04 5.05
N LYS A 174 -1.88 -12.15 4.39
CA LYS A 174 -0.98 -12.77 3.41
C LYS A 174 -1.44 -12.35 2.02
N ILE A 175 -0.52 -11.81 1.25
CA ILE A 175 -0.78 -11.33 -0.11
C ILE A 175 0.41 -11.66 -1.01
N ASP A 176 0.14 -11.99 -2.25
CA ASP A 176 1.14 -12.10 -3.32
C ASP A 176 1.15 -10.77 -4.09
N LEU A 177 2.30 -10.10 -4.13
CA LEU A 177 2.49 -8.81 -4.80
C LEU A 177 3.32 -8.98 -6.06
N TYR A 178 2.88 -8.37 -7.16
CA TYR A 178 3.53 -8.43 -8.47
C TYR A 178 3.78 -7.04 -9.02
N CYS A 179 5.05 -6.71 -9.29
CA CYS A 179 5.45 -5.49 -9.97
C CYS A 179 5.31 -5.68 -11.48
N GLN A 180 4.19 -5.25 -12.04
CA GLN A 180 3.95 -5.33 -13.49
C GLN A 180 2.87 -4.34 -13.94
N ASP A 181 2.84 -4.03 -15.23
CA ASP A 181 1.72 -3.32 -15.85
C ASP A 181 0.46 -4.22 -15.83
N ALA A 182 -0.62 -3.74 -15.22
CA ALA A 182 -1.89 -4.47 -15.13
C ALA A 182 -2.55 -4.73 -16.50
N LEU A 183 -2.10 -4.05 -17.55
CA LEU A 183 -2.53 -4.29 -18.93
C LEU A 183 -1.79 -5.46 -19.58
N ASP A 184 -0.71 -5.94 -18.97
CA ASP A 184 -0.03 -7.15 -19.39
C ASP A 184 -0.78 -8.41 -18.96
N PRO A 185 -0.62 -9.54 -19.67
CA PRO A 185 -1.24 -10.79 -19.26
C PRO A 185 -0.79 -11.19 -17.85
N TRP A 186 -1.74 -11.40 -16.96
CA TRP A 186 -1.45 -11.84 -15.60
C TRP A 186 -1.10 -13.34 -15.60
N MET A 187 -0.14 -13.70 -14.78
CA MET A 187 0.21 -15.12 -14.54
C MET A 187 -0.76 -15.80 -13.55
N ILE A 188 -1.96 -15.29 -13.44
CA ILE A 188 -3.01 -15.76 -12.54
C ILE A 188 -4.01 -16.56 -13.37
N GLU A 189 -4.16 -17.87 -13.09
CA GLU A 189 -5.05 -18.73 -13.85
C GLU A 189 -6.53 -18.31 -13.72
N LYS A 190 -6.95 -17.86 -12.53
CA LYS A 190 -8.33 -17.48 -12.27
C LYS A 190 -8.43 -16.55 -11.06
N ALA A 191 -9.15 -15.43 -11.24
CA ALA A 191 -9.66 -14.60 -10.15
C ALA A 191 -11.15 -14.90 -9.92
N ASP A 192 -11.56 -15.03 -8.66
CA ASP A 192 -12.98 -15.13 -8.27
C ASP A 192 -13.59 -13.73 -8.13
N VAL A 193 -12.78 -12.77 -7.70
CA VAL A 193 -13.17 -11.37 -7.50
C VAL A 193 -12.02 -10.47 -7.95
N VAL A 194 -12.35 -9.45 -8.71
CA VAL A 194 -11.46 -8.32 -8.99
C VAL A 194 -12.01 -7.12 -8.26
N LEU A 195 -11.19 -6.51 -7.44
CA LEU A 195 -11.54 -5.36 -6.60
C LEU A 195 -10.47 -4.30 -6.80
N SER A 196 -10.82 -3.16 -7.36
CA SER A 196 -9.86 -2.09 -7.61
C SER A 196 -10.52 -0.71 -7.58
N ASP A 197 -9.75 0.27 -7.17
CA ASP A 197 -9.98 1.69 -7.41
C ASP A 197 -8.97 2.14 -8.47
N LEU A 198 -9.40 2.08 -9.73
CA LEU A 198 -8.50 2.35 -10.86
C LEU A 198 -8.06 3.81 -10.86
N PRO A 199 -6.78 4.09 -11.16
CA PRO A 199 -6.30 5.46 -11.27
C PRO A 199 -7.06 6.21 -12.34
N VAL A 200 -7.70 7.31 -11.95
CA VAL A 200 -8.39 8.23 -12.85
C VAL A 200 -7.46 9.39 -13.20
N GLY A 201 -7.05 9.49 -14.44
CA GLY A 201 -6.14 10.55 -14.87
C GLY A 201 -5.82 10.51 -16.36
N TYR A 202 -5.01 11.48 -16.78
CA TYR A 202 -4.53 11.52 -18.15
C TYR A 202 -3.46 10.44 -18.33
N TYR A 203 -3.77 9.42 -19.12
CA TYR A 203 -2.78 8.44 -19.55
C TYR A 203 -2.06 8.99 -20.78
N PRO A 204 -0.74 9.28 -20.72
CA PRO A 204 -0.02 9.77 -21.87
C PRO A 204 -0.01 8.72 -22.97
N LEU A 205 -0.67 9.00 -24.08
CA LEU A 205 -0.61 8.16 -25.27
C LEU A 205 0.71 8.43 -25.96
N ASP A 206 1.73 7.67 -25.66
CA ASP A 206 2.92 7.58 -26.51
C ASP A 206 2.62 6.74 -27.76
N ASN A 207 3.56 6.69 -28.70
CA ASN A 207 3.40 5.91 -29.94
C ASN A 207 3.28 4.39 -29.71
N ASN A 208 3.52 3.93 -28.47
CA ASN A 208 3.47 2.53 -28.04
C ASN A 208 2.22 2.24 -27.19
N ALA A 209 1.32 3.22 -26.98
CA ALA A 209 0.12 3.02 -26.21
C ALA A 209 -0.69 1.84 -26.76
N ARG A 210 -0.96 0.86 -25.90
CA ARG A 210 -1.76 -0.31 -26.27
C ARG A 210 -3.17 0.12 -26.63
N ARG A 211 -3.66 -0.36 -27.76
CA ARG A 211 -5.04 -0.16 -28.18
C ARG A 211 -5.83 -1.43 -27.90
N PHE A 212 -6.93 -1.30 -27.21
CA PHE A 212 -7.89 -2.40 -27.06
C PHE A 212 -8.70 -2.55 -28.36
N GLU A 213 -8.36 -3.55 -29.15
CA GLU A 213 -8.96 -3.77 -30.48
C GLU A 213 -10.50 -3.85 -30.49
N ASN A 214 -11.10 -4.29 -29.39
CA ASN A 214 -12.55 -4.54 -29.32
C ASN A 214 -13.42 -3.28 -29.15
N HIS A 215 -12.83 -2.13 -28.87
CA HIS A 215 -13.58 -0.90 -28.60
C HIS A 215 -13.07 0.32 -29.38
N ALA A 216 -12.02 0.17 -30.17
CA ALA A 216 -11.48 1.24 -31.01
C ALA A 216 -12.26 1.37 -32.33
N LYS A 217 -13.57 1.55 -32.25
CA LYS A 217 -14.28 2.15 -33.38
C LYS A 217 -13.97 3.64 -33.31
N GLU A 218 -13.32 4.15 -34.37
CA GLU A 218 -13.07 5.58 -34.61
C GLU A 218 -11.89 6.24 -33.88
N GLY A 219 -10.82 5.52 -33.57
CA GLY A 219 -9.59 6.16 -33.12
C GLY A 219 -9.57 6.68 -31.67
N HIS A 220 -10.60 6.38 -30.88
CA HIS A 220 -10.60 6.64 -29.45
C HIS A 220 -9.94 5.48 -28.72
N SER A 221 -8.88 5.74 -27.99
CA SER A 221 -8.33 4.76 -27.04
C SER A 221 -9.18 4.77 -25.77
N PHE A 222 -9.25 3.64 -25.07
CA PHE A 222 -9.95 3.54 -23.78
C PHE A 222 -9.42 4.54 -22.74
N ALA A 223 -8.17 4.97 -22.87
CA ALA A 223 -7.53 5.98 -22.03
C ALA A 223 -8.17 7.37 -22.14
N HIS A 224 -9.00 7.63 -23.15
CA HIS A 224 -9.75 8.88 -23.30
C HIS A 224 -11.15 8.84 -22.71
N THR A 225 -11.59 7.69 -22.19
CA THR A 225 -12.97 7.47 -21.71
C THR A 225 -13.07 7.14 -20.22
N LEU A 226 -11.96 7.12 -19.49
CA LEU A 226 -11.92 7.01 -18.04
C LEU A 226 -11.63 8.35 -17.40
#